data_ed9f4cf25f8a901459af3649e3624952
#
_entry.id   ed9f4cf25f8a901459af3649e3624952
#
_cell.length_a   1.000
_cell.length_b   1.000
_cell.length_c   1.000
_cell.angle_alpha   90.00
_cell.angle_beta   90.00
_cell.angle_gamma   90.00
#
_symmetry.space_group_name_H-M   'P 1'
#
loop_
_entity.id
_entity.type
_entity.pdbx_description
1 polymer ?
#
loop_
_entity_poly.entity_id
_entity_poly.type
_entity_poly.pdbx_seq_one_letter_code
_entity_poly.pdbx_strand_id
1 'polypeptide(L)'
;MFDVLVYLYETYYRPDACPEPVALARKLSAVGFETDEISKALEWLTDLARASHEFSGHQPQRQAPSGASNSTRVYASSEVAQLGVAVMGFIQFLESANMLSSVQREIVIERALAASVSPLSLDKLKVIVLMVLWNEGKEPEGLMFDELFLDEDPVEPRLFH
;
A
#
# COMPACT_ATOMS: atom_id res chain seq x y z
N MET A 1 -6.71 -11.47 -3.72
CA MET A 1 -6.82 -9.99 -3.58
C MET A 1 -5.52 -9.29 -3.94
N PHE A 2 -4.38 -9.58 -3.29
CA PHE A 2 -3.11 -8.89 -3.56
C PHE A 2 -2.63 -9.05 -5.00
N ASP A 3 -2.73 -10.23 -5.58
CA ASP A 3 -2.36 -10.49 -6.98
C ASP A 3 -3.18 -9.64 -7.96
N VAL A 4 -4.45 -9.39 -7.64
CA VAL A 4 -5.32 -8.48 -8.41
C VAL A 4 -4.81 -7.04 -8.31
N LEU A 5 -4.41 -6.59 -7.12
CA LEU A 5 -3.88 -5.23 -6.92
C LEU A 5 -2.56 -5.03 -7.66
N VAL A 6 -1.66 -6.00 -7.62
CA VAL A 6 -0.40 -5.97 -8.38
C VAL A 6 -0.67 -5.90 -9.88
N TYR A 7 -1.58 -6.75 -10.39
CA TYR A 7 -1.97 -6.74 -11.80
C TYR A 7 -2.55 -5.39 -12.23
N LEU A 8 -3.37 -4.76 -11.39
CA LEU A 8 -3.94 -3.44 -11.66
C LEU A 8 -2.85 -2.37 -11.76
N TYR A 9 -1.90 -2.40 -10.84
CA TYR A 9 -0.76 -1.48 -10.85
C TYR A 9 0.10 -1.64 -12.11
N GLU A 10 0.41 -2.85 -12.50
CA GLU A 10 1.23 -3.14 -13.69
C GLU A 10 0.50 -2.81 -15.00
N THR A 11 -0.83 -2.99 -15.03
CA THR A 11 -1.63 -2.79 -16.24
C THR A 11 -2.07 -1.34 -16.41
N TYR A 12 -2.39 -0.67 -15.31
CA TYR A 12 -2.90 0.70 -15.31
C TYR A 12 -1.93 1.62 -14.58
N TYR A 13 -1.23 2.42 -15.34
CA TYR A 13 -0.23 3.33 -14.82
C TYR A 13 -0.78 4.42 -13.88
N ARG A 14 -2.07 4.78 -14.03
CA ARG A 14 -2.78 5.76 -13.22
C ARG A 14 -4.18 5.28 -12.86
N PRO A 15 -4.71 5.69 -11.69
CA PRO A 15 -6.09 5.37 -11.31
C PRO A 15 -7.11 5.81 -12.34
N ASP A 16 -6.88 6.97 -12.97
CA ASP A 16 -7.77 7.54 -13.99
C ASP A 16 -7.83 6.70 -15.28
N ALA A 17 -6.83 5.86 -15.52
CA ALA A 17 -6.80 4.93 -16.66
C ALA A 17 -7.59 3.65 -16.39
N CYS A 18 -7.98 3.39 -15.13
CA CYS A 18 -8.81 2.23 -14.78
C CYS A 18 -10.23 2.39 -15.36
N PRO A 19 -10.74 1.34 -16.02
CA PRO A 19 -12.14 1.32 -16.42
C PRO A 19 -13.06 1.28 -15.21
N GLU A 20 -14.36 1.53 -15.44
CA GLU A 20 -15.37 1.41 -14.38
C GLU A 20 -15.36 0.01 -13.73
N PRO A 21 -15.77 -0.10 -12.44
CA PRO A 21 -15.66 -1.34 -11.67
C PRO A 21 -16.26 -2.58 -12.35
N VAL A 22 -17.39 -2.41 -13.05
CA VAL A 22 -18.07 -3.51 -13.76
C VAL A 22 -17.23 -4.00 -14.94
N ALA A 23 -16.70 -3.06 -15.74
CA ALA A 23 -15.84 -3.38 -16.89
C ALA A 23 -14.50 -3.97 -16.41
N LEU A 24 -13.96 -3.45 -15.33
CA LEU A 24 -12.74 -3.93 -14.71
C LEU A 24 -12.89 -5.36 -14.19
N ALA A 25 -14.00 -5.67 -13.50
CA ALA A 25 -14.31 -7.01 -13.02
C ALA A 25 -14.36 -8.03 -14.17
N ARG A 26 -14.95 -7.66 -15.31
CA ARG A 26 -14.99 -8.52 -16.50
C ARG A 26 -13.60 -8.79 -17.07
N LYS A 27 -12.75 -7.77 -17.14
CA LYS A 27 -11.37 -7.92 -17.63
C LYS A 27 -10.55 -8.81 -16.71
N LEU A 28 -10.65 -8.62 -15.41
CA LEU A 28 -9.95 -9.44 -14.41
C LEU A 28 -10.41 -10.90 -14.45
N SER A 29 -11.70 -11.15 -14.60
CA SER A 29 -12.25 -12.48 -14.78
C SER A 29 -11.75 -13.15 -16.08
N ALA A 30 -11.64 -12.38 -17.16
CA ALA A 30 -11.09 -12.86 -18.43
C ALA A 30 -9.59 -13.23 -18.35
N VAL A 31 -8.83 -12.58 -17.46
CA VAL A 31 -7.43 -12.90 -17.19
C VAL A 31 -7.28 -14.18 -16.36
N GLY A 32 -8.32 -14.55 -15.59
CA GLY A 32 -8.35 -15.80 -14.83
C GLY A 32 -8.42 -15.63 -13.31
N PHE A 33 -8.64 -14.40 -12.82
CA PHE A 33 -8.87 -14.18 -11.40
C PHE A 33 -10.25 -14.66 -10.95
N GLU A 34 -10.32 -15.19 -9.75
CA GLU A 34 -11.58 -15.62 -9.16
C GLU A 34 -12.48 -14.42 -8.79
N THR A 35 -13.78 -14.60 -8.93
CA THR A 35 -14.78 -13.55 -8.65
C THR A 35 -14.68 -13.03 -7.22
N ASP A 36 -14.39 -13.89 -6.26
CA ASP A 36 -14.22 -13.54 -4.85
C ASP A 36 -12.99 -12.65 -4.62
N GLU A 37 -11.88 -12.96 -5.27
CA GLU A 37 -10.66 -12.15 -5.23
C GLU A 37 -10.84 -10.78 -5.87
N ILE A 38 -11.55 -10.74 -7.01
CA ILE A 38 -11.89 -9.50 -7.73
C ILE A 38 -12.77 -8.62 -6.84
N SER A 39 -13.81 -9.18 -6.25
CA SER A 39 -14.74 -8.43 -5.40
C SER A 39 -14.03 -7.82 -4.18
N LYS A 40 -13.19 -8.60 -3.51
CA LYS A 40 -12.40 -8.13 -2.35
C LYS A 40 -11.42 -7.03 -2.74
N ALA A 41 -10.76 -7.14 -3.89
CA ALA A 41 -9.82 -6.13 -4.37
C ALA A 41 -10.54 -4.82 -4.73
N LEU A 42 -11.67 -4.89 -5.41
CA LEU A 42 -12.45 -3.70 -5.79
C LEU A 42 -13.06 -3.00 -4.57
N GLU A 43 -13.57 -3.76 -3.61
CA GLU A 43 -14.06 -3.22 -2.34
C GLU A 43 -12.93 -2.51 -1.57
N TRP A 44 -11.79 -3.16 -1.45
CA TRP A 44 -10.61 -2.60 -0.80
C TRP A 44 -10.12 -1.30 -1.47
N LEU A 45 -10.12 -1.23 -2.82
CA LEU A 45 -9.78 -0.02 -3.57
C LEU A 45 -10.79 1.11 -3.37
N THR A 46 -12.08 0.79 -3.31
CA THR A 46 -13.13 1.77 -3.02
C THR A 46 -12.95 2.38 -1.63
N ASP A 47 -12.63 1.55 -0.65
CA ASP A 47 -12.34 1.99 0.71
C ASP A 47 -11.04 2.80 0.79
N LEU A 48 -10.03 2.46 0.00
CA LEU A 48 -8.80 3.25 -0.11
C LEU A 48 -9.09 4.66 -0.63
N ALA A 49 -9.86 4.78 -1.69
CA ALA A 49 -10.24 6.08 -2.24
C ALA A 49 -11.02 6.92 -1.21
N ARG A 50 -11.93 6.30 -0.46
CA ARG A 50 -12.68 6.96 0.61
C ARG A 50 -11.76 7.42 1.74
N ALA A 51 -10.87 6.56 2.23
CA ALA A 51 -9.91 6.90 3.28
C ALA A 51 -9.01 8.07 2.85
N SER A 52 -8.52 8.07 1.62
CA SER A 52 -7.72 9.17 1.08
C SER A 52 -8.47 10.49 1.08
N HIS A 53 -9.75 10.50 0.76
CA HIS A 53 -10.60 11.69 0.82
C HIS A 53 -10.85 12.17 2.26
N GLU A 54 -11.14 11.27 3.17
CA GLU A 54 -11.39 11.59 4.58
C GLU A 54 -10.15 12.20 5.25
N PHE A 55 -8.98 11.60 5.07
CA PHE A 55 -7.72 12.09 5.62
C PHE A 55 -7.27 13.41 4.97
N SER A 56 -7.54 13.62 3.69
CA SER A 56 -7.25 14.90 3.01
C SER A 56 -8.18 16.03 3.45
N GLY A 57 -9.42 15.74 3.81
CA GLY A 57 -10.40 16.71 4.28
C GLY A 57 -10.22 17.14 5.74
N HIS A 58 -9.51 16.35 6.53
CA HIS A 58 -9.25 16.59 7.95
C HIS A 58 -7.86 17.15 8.24
N GLN A 59 -7.29 17.94 7.33
CA GLN A 59 -6.16 18.79 7.74
C GLN A 59 -6.73 19.93 8.60
N PRO A 60 -6.63 19.88 9.94
CA PRO A 60 -6.70 21.10 10.70
C PRO A 60 -5.54 21.95 10.21
N GLN A 61 -5.81 23.18 9.81
CA GLN A 61 -4.80 24.21 9.61
C GLN A 61 -4.05 24.42 10.92
N ARG A 62 -3.27 23.45 11.33
CA ARG A 62 -2.19 23.67 12.28
C ARG A 62 -1.02 24.13 11.43
N GLN A 63 -0.90 25.45 11.33
CA GLN A 63 0.37 26.10 11.14
C GLN A 63 1.28 25.59 12.25
N ALA A 64 1.92 24.46 12.02
CA ALA A 64 3.01 24.03 12.86
C ALA A 64 4.21 24.89 12.48
N PRO A 65 4.87 25.55 13.44
CA PRO A 65 6.14 26.19 13.19
C PRO A 65 7.12 25.15 12.65
N SER A 66 7.91 25.57 11.67
CA SER A 66 8.95 24.78 11.02
C SER A 66 9.93 24.22 12.06
N GLY A 67 9.62 23.06 12.54
CA GLY A 67 10.48 22.23 13.37
C GLY A 67 10.15 20.81 13.00
N ALA A 68 11.14 20.06 12.53
CA ALA A 68 11.03 18.65 12.23
C ALA A 68 10.35 17.94 13.41
N SER A 69 9.04 17.69 13.31
CA SER A 69 8.34 16.89 14.30
C SER A 69 8.69 15.43 14.07
N ASN A 70 9.81 15.01 14.63
CA ASN A 70 10.18 13.61 14.85
C ASN A 70 9.23 13.00 15.90
N SER A 71 7.92 13.20 15.74
CA SER A 71 6.97 12.54 16.61
C SER A 71 6.83 11.09 16.16
N THR A 72 7.55 10.22 16.84
CA THR A 72 7.39 8.76 16.67
C THR A 72 5.97 8.38 17.01
N ARG A 73 5.26 7.79 16.04
CA ARG A 73 3.90 7.28 16.27
C ARG A 73 3.94 6.14 17.28
N VAL A 74 3.09 6.22 18.27
CA VAL A 74 2.86 5.12 19.22
C VAL A 74 1.76 4.22 18.68
N TYR A 75 2.06 2.94 18.53
CA TYR A 75 1.12 1.93 18.05
C TYR A 75 0.32 1.35 19.22
N ALA A 76 -0.98 1.13 19.01
CA ALA A 76 -1.80 0.41 19.97
C ALA A 76 -1.40 -1.08 20.02
N SER A 77 -1.63 -1.71 21.16
CA SER A 77 -1.28 -3.14 21.34
C SER A 77 -1.95 -4.06 20.31
N SER A 78 -3.17 -3.72 19.89
CA SER A 78 -3.89 -4.43 18.83
C SER A 78 -3.25 -4.26 17.45
N GLU A 79 -2.75 -3.08 17.14
CA GLU A 79 -2.02 -2.80 15.89
C GLU A 79 -0.70 -3.57 15.86
N VAL A 80 0.03 -3.57 16.97
CA VAL A 80 1.29 -4.33 17.11
C VAL A 80 1.08 -5.82 16.87
N ALA A 81 -0.01 -6.38 17.43
CA ALA A 81 -0.34 -7.80 17.29
C ALA A 81 -0.70 -8.19 15.84
N GLN A 82 -1.38 -7.30 15.11
CA GLN A 82 -1.83 -7.56 13.74
C GLN A 82 -0.76 -7.27 12.69
N LEU A 83 -0.02 -6.17 12.84
CA LEU A 83 0.98 -5.73 11.86
C LEU A 83 2.30 -6.47 12.03
N GLY A 84 2.74 -6.66 13.26
CA GLY A 84 4.07 -7.20 13.56
C GLY A 84 5.19 -6.15 13.48
N VAL A 85 6.30 -6.48 14.13
CA VAL A 85 7.44 -5.56 14.29
C VAL A 85 8.10 -5.20 12.95
N ALA A 86 8.22 -6.18 12.04
CA ALA A 86 8.85 -5.96 10.73
C ALA A 86 8.08 -4.95 9.88
N VAL A 87 6.75 -5.06 9.87
CA VAL A 87 5.84 -4.16 9.14
C VAL A 87 5.91 -2.74 9.71
N MET A 88 5.86 -2.61 11.04
CA MET A 88 5.97 -1.30 11.71
C MET A 88 7.32 -0.64 11.45
N GLY A 89 8.41 -1.41 11.53
CA GLY A 89 9.76 -0.93 11.24
C GLY A 89 9.90 -0.44 9.81
N PHE A 90 9.31 -1.12 8.85
CA PHE A 90 9.32 -0.73 7.45
C PHE A 90 8.51 0.56 7.19
N ILE A 91 7.33 0.70 7.79
CA ILE A 91 6.55 1.94 7.70
C ILE A 91 7.35 3.11 8.28
N GLN A 92 7.99 2.94 9.43
CA GLN A 92 8.82 3.96 10.05
C GLN A 92 10.04 4.31 9.19
N PHE A 93 10.66 3.34 8.54
CA PHE A 93 11.74 3.56 7.59
C PHE A 93 11.27 4.43 6.42
N LEU A 94 10.12 4.12 5.79
CA LEU A 94 9.58 4.88 4.68
C LEU A 94 9.24 6.33 5.08
N GLU A 95 8.72 6.55 6.27
CA GLU A 95 8.45 7.88 6.81
C GLU A 95 9.76 8.66 7.05
N SER A 96 10.76 8.02 7.65
CA SER A 96 12.08 8.63 7.89
C SER A 96 12.81 8.99 6.60
N ALA A 97 12.61 8.22 5.55
CA ALA A 97 13.15 8.48 4.22
C ALA A 97 12.34 9.53 3.42
N ASN A 98 11.30 10.13 4.02
CA ASN A 98 10.35 11.04 3.38
C ASN A 98 9.60 10.44 2.16
N MET A 99 9.50 9.13 2.10
CA MET A 99 8.74 8.42 1.06
C MET A 99 7.24 8.38 1.39
N LEU A 100 6.89 8.41 2.67
CA LEU A 100 5.52 8.51 3.16
C LEU A 100 5.36 9.77 4.02
N SER A 101 4.30 10.53 3.76
CA SER A 101 3.85 11.57 4.67
C SER A 101 3.14 10.95 5.89
N SER A 102 2.96 11.74 6.95
CA SER A 102 2.21 11.28 8.13
C SER A 102 0.77 10.86 7.80
N VAL A 103 0.13 11.53 6.84
CA VAL A 103 -1.21 11.19 6.36
C VAL A 103 -1.19 9.86 5.61
N GLN A 104 -0.26 9.68 4.68
CA GLN A 104 -0.11 8.42 3.94
C GLN A 104 0.20 7.24 4.86
N ARG A 105 1.04 7.47 5.88
CA ARG A 105 1.30 6.47 6.92
C ARG A 105 0.02 5.99 7.58
N GLU A 106 -0.86 6.89 8.01
CA GLU A 106 -2.13 6.51 8.65
C GLU A 106 -3.05 5.74 7.70
N ILE A 107 -3.12 6.13 6.43
CA ILE A 107 -3.86 5.40 5.40
C ILE A 107 -3.28 3.99 5.19
N VAL A 108 -1.96 3.87 5.12
CA VAL A 108 -1.28 2.57 4.99
C VAL A 108 -1.61 1.67 6.17
N ILE A 109 -1.54 2.18 7.40
CA ILE A 109 -1.86 1.42 8.61
C ILE A 109 -3.32 0.97 8.60
N GLU A 110 -4.25 1.86 8.32
CA GLU A 110 -5.68 1.54 8.25
C GLU A 110 -5.96 0.46 7.20
N ARG A 111 -5.38 0.61 6.00
CA ARG A 111 -5.57 -0.37 4.93
C ARG A 111 -4.88 -1.70 5.19
N ALA A 112 -3.76 -1.69 5.89
CA ALA A 112 -3.07 -2.89 6.34
C ALA A 112 -3.92 -3.68 7.36
N LEU A 113 -4.53 -2.99 8.31
CA LEU A 113 -5.43 -3.59 9.28
C LEU A 113 -6.71 -4.15 8.63
N ALA A 114 -7.25 -3.42 7.62
CA ALA A 114 -8.43 -3.83 6.87
C ALA A 114 -8.19 -5.03 5.95
N ALA A 115 -6.94 -5.34 5.61
CA ALA A 115 -6.61 -6.48 4.74
C ALA A 115 -6.88 -7.85 5.39
N SER A 116 -7.25 -7.89 6.67
CA SER A 116 -7.68 -9.08 7.43
C SER A 116 -6.70 -10.28 7.38
N VAL A 117 -5.44 -10.01 7.11
CA VAL A 117 -4.36 -11.01 7.07
C VAL A 117 -3.46 -10.80 8.27
N SER A 118 -3.46 -11.73 9.21
CA SER A 118 -2.61 -11.65 10.41
C SER A 118 -1.76 -12.91 10.54
N PRO A 119 -0.45 -12.80 10.70
CA PRO A 119 0.36 -11.59 10.59
C PRO A 119 0.49 -11.11 9.14
N LEU A 120 0.57 -9.79 8.94
CA LEU A 120 0.79 -9.21 7.63
C LEU A 120 2.25 -9.42 7.19
N SER A 121 2.46 -10.00 6.01
CA SER A 121 3.80 -10.12 5.45
C SER A 121 4.31 -8.78 4.91
N LEU A 122 5.62 -8.63 4.87
CA LEU A 122 6.27 -7.41 4.35
C LEU A 122 5.90 -7.18 2.87
N ASP A 123 5.83 -8.24 2.06
CA ASP A 123 5.47 -8.16 0.63
C ASP A 123 4.05 -7.60 0.44
N LYS A 124 3.11 -8.05 1.27
CA LYS A 124 1.74 -7.53 1.24
C LYS A 124 1.69 -6.07 1.68
N LEU A 125 2.50 -5.67 2.66
CA LEU A 125 2.62 -4.27 3.04
C LEU A 125 3.17 -3.42 1.90
N LYS A 126 4.20 -3.90 1.20
CA LYS A 126 4.77 -3.21 0.03
C LYS A 126 3.70 -2.93 -1.03
N VAL A 127 2.84 -3.92 -1.32
CA VAL A 127 1.70 -3.75 -2.23
C VAL A 127 0.72 -2.68 -1.72
N ILE A 128 0.41 -2.67 -0.43
CA ILE A 128 -0.48 -1.66 0.17
C ILE A 128 0.11 -0.25 0.03
N VAL A 129 1.39 -0.08 0.36
CA VAL A 129 2.10 1.21 0.18
C VAL A 129 2.04 1.66 -1.26
N LEU A 130 2.33 0.75 -2.18
CA LEU A 130 2.29 1.00 -3.62
C LEU A 130 0.92 1.50 -4.07
N MET A 131 -0.15 0.84 -3.62
CA MET A 131 -1.51 1.21 -3.98
C MET A 131 -1.94 2.56 -3.38
N VAL A 132 -1.46 2.89 -2.19
CA VAL A 132 -1.72 4.22 -1.57
C VAL A 132 -1.06 5.33 -2.40
N LEU A 133 0.19 5.16 -2.79
CA LEU A 133 0.91 6.12 -3.62
C LEU A 133 0.29 6.23 -5.02
N TRP A 134 -0.07 5.10 -5.62
CA TRP A 134 -0.74 5.04 -6.91
C TRP A 134 -2.09 5.76 -6.91
N ASN A 135 -2.89 5.58 -5.85
CA ASN A 135 -4.20 6.23 -5.71
C ASN A 135 -4.09 7.76 -5.65
N GLU A 136 -3.00 8.29 -5.15
CA GLU A 136 -2.72 9.74 -5.12
C GLU A 136 -2.11 10.28 -6.42
N GLY A 137 -1.90 9.42 -7.41
CA GLY A 137 -1.27 9.77 -8.67
C GLY A 137 0.22 10.12 -8.54
N LYS A 138 0.85 9.72 -7.43
CA LYS A 138 2.30 9.84 -7.23
C LYS A 138 2.98 8.64 -7.88
N GLU A 139 3.84 8.93 -8.84
CA GLU A 139 4.76 7.92 -9.34
C GLU A 139 5.84 7.71 -8.28
N PRO A 140 5.98 6.49 -7.72
CA PRO A 140 7.19 6.18 -6.98
C PRO A 140 8.37 6.37 -7.96
N GLU A 141 9.36 7.16 -7.57
CA GLU A 141 10.56 7.33 -8.38
C GLU A 141 11.09 5.94 -8.71
N GLY A 142 11.25 5.61 -10.00
CA GLY A 142 11.49 4.26 -10.48
C GLY A 142 12.68 3.53 -9.82
N LEU A 143 13.71 4.28 -9.39
CA LEU A 143 14.84 3.75 -8.63
C LEU A 143 14.46 3.27 -7.23
N MET A 144 13.49 3.91 -6.59
CA MET A 144 12.99 3.50 -5.27
C MET A 144 12.07 2.28 -5.35
N PHE A 145 11.37 2.15 -6.47
CA PHE A 145 10.49 1.01 -6.71
C PHE A 145 11.30 -0.28 -6.85
N ASP A 146 12.33 -0.25 -7.66
CA ASP A 146 13.21 -1.40 -7.88
C ASP A 146 13.90 -1.82 -6.57
N GLU A 147 14.38 -0.87 -5.78
CA GLU A 147 15.06 -1.15 -4.52
C GLU A 147 14.10 -1.69 -3.44
N LEU A 148 12.84 -1.23 -3.41
CA LEU A 148 11.83 -1.70 -2.47
C LEU A 148 11.24 -3.07 -2.81
N PHE A 149 11.21 -3.43 -4.10
CA PHE A 149 10.51 -4.63 -4.57
C PHE A 149 11.44 -5.71 -5.12
N LEU A 150 12.68 -5.39 -5.50
CA LEU A 150 13.61 -6.34 -6.09
C LEU A 150 14.63 -6.92 -5.09
N ASP A 151 14.68 -6.46 -3.84
CA ASP A 151 15.72 -6.82 -2.88
C ASP A 151 15.44 -8.08 -2.07
N GLU A 152 14.47 -8.92 -2.46
CA GLU A 152 14.20 -10.20 -1.78
C GLU A 152 13.98 -11.38 -2.74
N ASP A 153 14.80 -11.49 -3.79
CA ASP A 153 15.16 -12.82 -4.23
C ASP A 153 16.40 -13.26 -3.44
N PRO A 154 16.28 -14.19 -2.50
CA PRO A 154 17.45 -14.91 -2.05
C PRO A 154 18.01 -15.56 -3.32
N VAL A 155 19.13 -15.04 -3.80
CA VAL A 155 19.94 -15.73 -4.80
C VAL A 155 20.18 -17.11 -4.25
N GLU A 156 19.31 -18.07 -4.58
CA GLU A 156 19.68 -19.45 -4.45
C GLU A 156 20.99 -19.60 -5.22
N PRO A 157 22.07 -20.00 -4.56
CA PRO A 157 23.29 -20.30 -5.28
C PRO A 157 22.92 -21.40 -6.27
N ARG A 158 22.81 -21.03 -7.53
CA ARG A 158 22.74 -22.01 -8.61
C ARG A 158 24.03 -22.79 -8.52
N LEU A 159 23.95 -23.93 -7.87
CA LEU A 159 24.98 -24.93 -7.94
C LEU A 159 25.04 -25.37 -9.41
N PHE A 160 25.99 -24.79 -10.11
CA PHE A 160 26.38 -25.32 -11.40
C PHE A 160 27.00 -26.70 -11.16
N HIS A 161 26.29 -27.68 -11.61
CA HIS A 161 26.89 -29.00 -11.83
C HIS A 161 27.49 -29.05 -13.22
#